data_e6dac34b16f1039197bddb455185ffdb
#
_entry.id   e6dac34b16f1039197bddb455185ffdb
#
_cell.length_a   1.000
_cell.length_b   1.000
_cell.length_c   1.000
_cell.angle_alpha   90.00
_cell.angle_beta   90.00
_cell.angle_gamma   90.00
#
_symmetry.space_group_name_H-M   'P 1'
#
loop_
_entity.id
_entity.type
_entity.pdbx_description
1 polymer ?
#
loop_
_entity_poly.entity_id
_entity_poly.type
_entity_poly.pdbx_seq_one_letter_code
_entity_poly.pdbx_strand_id
1 'polypeptide(L)'
;MTTKEKLKKYQDWLFKCSAYQMALNIIGIDKQTVAPSAGATYRDERSAYLAGELFSLETDKEIVELLKDLKDDLEVNDEDRRAIELYYKKALDTVCIPKEEFVAFKKLCDESFDAWILAKSKADYSIFEPYLKKVIESQKKLYGYRSSDKSIYNQMLDDYEPGMDEEKYDAFFNALKERLVPLIGKVTKAKQINEDFLHQSFPIEEQKKFMDDLLKYVHFDSSWGYQNESEHPFTSWTCENDCRTTTKYIENNVASAILSTVHEVGHAYYEHNIDPKYDGMILSEGVSSGMHESQSRLCENYLGRTIAFWKYNYPKLQSYFPKQLGNISLEDFYKAINISKPSFVRTEADELTYPLHVLIRYEIEKGLFNGTISTEGLDKTWNAKYKEYLGVDVPNDKLGILQDVHWSDGSFGYFPTYALGTAFAAQYVHCLLYTSDAADE
;
A
#
# COMPACT_ATOMS: atom_id res chain seq x y z
N MET A 1 -34.03 -21.83 -11.99
CA MET A 1 -33.16 -21.28 -13.04
C MET A 1 -32.13 -22.33 -13.44
N THR A 2 -31.83 -22.44 -14.71
CA THR A 2 -30.71 -23.26 -15.20
C THR A 2 -29.36 -22.60 -14.82
N THR A 3 -28.26 -23.37 -14.81
CA THR A 3 -26.91 -22.83 -14.56
C THR A 3 -26.58 -21.67 -15.50
N LYS A 4 -26.94 -21.78 -16.78
CA LYS A 4 -26.76 -20.71 -17.77
C LYS A 4 -27.51 -19.41 -17.41
N GLU A 5 -28.75 -19.51 -16.91
CA GLU A 5 -29.52 -18.34 -16.47
C GLU A 5 -28.93 -17.72 -15.20
N LYS A 6 -28.43 -18.55 -14.28
CA LYS A 6 -27.75 -18.11 -13.06
C LYS A 6 -26.43 -17.37 -13.40
N LEU A 7 -25.63 -17.93 -14.29
CA LEU A 7 -24.36 -17.30 -14.75
C LEU A 7 -24.64 -15.95 -15.45
N LYS A 8 -25.70 -15.86 -16.26
CA LYS A 8 -26.08 -14.59 -16.86
C LYS A 8 -26.45 -13.56 -15.81
N LYS A 9 -27.23 -13.92 -14.79
CA LYS A 9 -27.58 -13.00 -13.68
C LYS A 9 -26.33 -12.57 -12.88
N TYR A 10 -25.37 -13.47 -12.68
CA TYR A 10 -24.07 -13.17 -12.08
C TYR A 10 -23.25 -12.18 -12.93
N GLN A 11 -23.16 -12.38 -14.24
CA GLN A 11 -22.45 -11.46 -15.15
C GLN A 11 -23.11 -10.07 -15.17
N ASP A 12 -24.45 -9.99 -15.23
CA ASP A 12 -25.19 -8.72 -15.18
C ASP A 12 -24.96 -7.98 -13.83
N TRP A 13 -24.81 -8.70 -12.73
CA TRP A 13 -24.46 -8.14 -11.43
C TRP A 13 -23.00 -7.65 -11.40
N LEU A 14 -22.04 -8.43 -11.88
CA LEU A 14 -20.63 -8.04 -11.99
C LEU A 14 -20.47 -6.75 -12.78
N PHE A 15 -21.12 -6.66 -13.94
CA PHE A 15 -21.07 -5.45 -14.78
C PHE A 15 -21.54 -4.20 -14.03
N LYS A 16 -22.59 -4.32 -13.22
CA LYS A 16 -23.07 -3.19 -12.40
C LYS A 16 -22.06 -2.82 -11.32
N CYS A 17 -21.54 -3.81 -10.58
CA CYS A 17 -20.55 -3.57 -9.53
C CYS A 17 -19.29 -2.93 -10.10
N SER A 18 -18.74 -3.45 -11.21
CA SER A 18 -17.53 -2.90 -11.85
C SER A 18 -17.75 -1.48 -12.39
N ALA A 19 -18.96 -1.16 -12.91
CA ALA A 19 -19.29 0.20 -13.37
C ALA A 19 -19.29 1.21 -12.21
N TYR A 20 -19.86 0.86 -11.05
CA TYR A 20 -19.80 1.71 -9.86
C TYR A 20 -18.38 1.84 -9.33
N GLN A 21 -17.63 0.72 -9.28
CA GLN A 21 -16.25 0.72 -8.81
C GLN A 21 -15.35 1.61 -9.70
N MET A 22 -15.46 1.47 -11.02
CA MET A 22 -14.74 2.32 -11.98
C MET A 22 -15.06 3.81 -11.76
N ALA A 23 -16.34 4.17 -11.59
CA ALA A 23 -16.73 5.56 -11.34
C ALA A 23 -16.13 6.08 -10.02
N LEU A 24 -16.16 5.29 -8.94
CA LEU A 24 -15.58 5.64 -7.64
C LEU A 24 -14.06 5.78 -7.71
N ASN A 25 -13.36 4.90 -8.43
CA ASN A 25 -11.91 4.97 -8.63
C ASN A 25 -11.54 6.27 -9.37
N ILE A 26 -12.22 6.59 -10.47
CA ILE A 26 -11.96 7.83 -11.23
C ILE A 26 -12.21 9.07 -10.37
N ILE A 27 -13.31 9.13 -9.61
CA ILE A 27 -13.61 10.23 -8.68
C ILE A 27 -12.52 10.33 -7.60
N GLY A 28 -12.04 9.20 -7.07
CA GLY A 28 -10.98 9.14 -6.06
C GLY A 28 -9.64 9.67 -6.57
N ILE A 29 -9.25 9.29 -7.78
CA ILE A 29 -8.04 9.80 -8.44
C ILE A 29 -8.14 11.30 -8.70
N ASP A 30 -9.26 11.74 -9.29
CA ASP A 30 -9.50 13.14 -9.58
C ASP A 30 -9.43 14.01 -8.31
N LYS A 31 -10.03 13.55 -7.22
CA LYS A 31 -9.99 14.19 -5.90
C LYS A 31 -8.57 14.41 -5.38
N GLN A 32 -7.68 13.44 -5.58
CA GLN A 32 -6.31 13.47 -5.05
C GLN A 32 -5.33 14.19 -5.99
N THR A 33 -5.71 14.49 -7.23
CA THR A 33 -4.81 15.04 -8.25
C THR A 33 -5.21 16.44 -8.72
N VAL A 34 -6.31 16.55 -9.46
CA VAL A 34 -6.64 17.78 -10.21
C VAL A 34 -7.93 18.48 -9.78
N ALA A 35 -8.76 17.83 -8.97
CA ALA A 35 -10.06 18.37 -8.61
C ALA A 35 -9.96 19.60 -7.70
N PRO A 36 -10.61 20.72 -8.03
CA PRO A 36 -10.64 21.90 -7.17
C PRO A 36 -11.23 21.59 -5.78
N SER A 37 -10.53 22.03 -4.73
CA SER A 37 -10.95 21.82 -3.32
C SER A 37 -12.31 22.45 -2.99
N ALA A 38 -12.68 23.57 -3.65
CA ALA A 38 -13.98 24.23 -3.45
C ALA A 38 -15.18 23.34 -3.82
N GLY A 39 -14.99 22.33 -4.68
CA GLY A 39 -16.01 21.35 -5.05
C GLY A 39 -16.08 20.11 -4.17
N ALA A 40 -15.26 20.00 -3.13
CA ALA A 40 -15.09 18.77 -2.35
C ALA A 40 -16.41 18.26 -1.76
N THR A 41 -17.16 19.10 -1.02
CA THR A 41 -18.42 18.69 -0.39
C THR A 41 -19.43 18.12 -1.39
N TYR A 42 -19.61 18.80 -2.54
CA TYR A 42 -20.53 18.33 -3.58
C TYR A 42 -20.11 16.96 -4.12
N ARG A 43 -18.83 16.78 -4.42
CA ARG A 43 -18.26 15.53 -4.94
C ARG A 43 -18.38 14.39 -3.93
N ASP A 44 -18.00 14.65 -2.66
CA ASP A 44 -17.98 13.65 -1.60
C ASP A 44 -19.38 13.11 -1.29
N GLU A 45 -20.41 13.95 -1.30
CA GLU A 45 -21.80 13.50 -1.15
C GLU A 45 -22.25 12.55 -2.27
N ARG A 46 -21.84 12.80 -3.53
CA ARG A 46 -22.22 11.96 -4.69
C ARG A 46 -21.41 10.67 -4.70
N SER A 47 -20.15 10.75 -4.35
CA SER A 47 -19.30 9.56 -4.15
C SER A 47 -19.86 8.65 -3.05
N ALA A 48 -20.28 9.22 -1.92
CA ALA A 48 -20.91 8.47 -0.85
C ALA A 48 -22.22 7.78 -1.29
N TYR A 49 -23.03 8.45 -2.13
CA TYR A 49 -24.21 7.84 -2.71
C TYR A 49 -23.86 6.65 -3.60
N LEU A 50 -22.90 6.80 -4.53
CA LEU A 50 -22.45 5.71 -5.41
C LEU A 50 -21.89 4.53 -4.60
N ALA A 51 -21.12 4.80 -3.56
CA ALA A 51 -20.62 3.76 -2.65
C ALA A 51 -21.75 3.02 -1.92
N GLY A 52 -22.80 3.75 -1.52
CA GLY A 52 -24.01 3.16 -0.91
C GLY A 52 -24.80 2.26 -1.88
N GLU A 53 -24.87 2.62 -3.16
CA GLU A 53 -25.49 1.79 -4.20
C GLU A 53 -24.68 0.51 -4.46
N LEU A 54 -23.34 0.65 -4.56
CA LEU A 54 -22.43 -0.49 -4.71
C LEU A 54 -22.56 -1.45 -3.51
N PHE A 55 -22.51 -0.93 -2.29
CA PHE A 55 -22.71 -1.72 -1.08
C PHE A 55 -24.04 -2.48 -1.11
N SER A 56 -25.13 -1.83 -1.56
CA SER A 56 -26.43 -2.47 -1.65
C SER A 56 -26.47 -3.61 -2.69
N LEU A 57 -25.71 -3.47 -3.80
CA LEU A 57 -25.56 -4.54 -4.80
C LEU A 57 -24.74 -5.72 -4.24
N GLU A 58 -23.65 -5.45 -3.52
CA GLU A 58 -22.76 -6.47 -2.96
C GLU A 58 -23.41 -7.23 -1.78
N THR A 59 -24.34 -6.62 -1.06
CA THR A 59 -25.03 -7.20 0.09
C THR A 59 -26.47 -7.66 -0.20
N ASP A 60 -26.89 -7.67 -1.47
CA ASP A 60 -28.20 -8.15 -1.87
C ASP A 60 -28.36 -9.66 -1.57
N LYS A 61 -29.38 -10.02 -0.80
CA LYS A 61 -29.62 -11.40 -0.37
C LYS A 61 -29.83 -12.37 -1.53
N GLU A 62 -30.47 -11.91 -2.62
CA GLU A 62 -30.65 -12.76 -3.80
C GLU A 62 -29.33 -13.06 -4.49
N ILE A 63 -28.40 -12.09 -4.48
CA ILE A 63 -27.05 -12.28 -5.00
C ILE A 63 -26.24 -13.21 -4.12
N VAL A 64 -26.30 -13.06 -2.81
CA VAL A 64 -25.62 -13.98 -1.86
C VAL A 64 -26.07 -15.42 -2.06
N GLU A 65 -27.40 -15.67 -2.17
CA GLU A 65 -27.92 -17.02 -2.45
C GLU A 65 -27.54 -17.50 -3.87
N LEU A 66 -27.49 -16.60 -4.86
CA LEU A 66 -27.03 -16.94 -6.22
C LEU A 66 -25.56 -17.37 -6.23
N LEU A 67 -24.69 -16.65 -5.54
CA LEU A 67 -23.26 -16.98 -5.42
C LEU A 67 -23.07 -18.33 -4.70
N LYS A 68 -23.84 -18.57 -3.63
CA LYS A 68 -23.84 -19.84 -2.91
C LYS A 68 -24.23 -21.01 -3.82
N ASP A 69 -25.28 -20.86 -4.59
CA ASP A 69 -25.74 -21.90 -5.52
C ASP A 69 -24.70 -22.18 -6.62
N LEU A 70 -24.10 -21.13 -7.19
CA LEU A 70 -23.15 -21.26 -8.31
C LEU A 70 -21.79 -21.84 -7.88
N LYS A 71 -21.31 -21.54 -6.67
CA LYS A 71 -20.01 -22.07 -6.20
C LYS A 71 -20.02 -23.60 -6.07
N ASP A 72 -21.17 -24.20 -5.79
CA ASP A 72 -21.33 -25.64 -5.63
C ASP A 72 -21.87 -26.33 -6.90
N ASP A 73 -22.12 -25.56 -7.98
CA ASP A 73 -22.64 -26.08 -9.26
C ASP A 73 -21.51 -26.64 -10.12
N LEU A 74 -21.57 -27.94 -10.46
CA LEU A 74 -20.53 -28.66 -11.20
C LEU A 74 -20.45 -28.27 -12.69
N GLU A 75 -21.47 -27.58 -13.23
CA GLU A 75 -21.46 -27.08 -14.61
C GLU A 75 -20.69 -25.74 -14.75
N VAL A 76 -20.31 -25.09 -13.61
CA VAL A 76 -19.49 -23.87 -13.60
C VAL A 76 -18.03 -24.26 -13.80
N ASN A 77 -17.32 -23.60 -14.72
CA ASN A 77 -15.91 -23.81 -14.93
C ASN A 77 -15.07 -23.37 -13.72
N ASP A 78 -13.82 -23.81 -13.62
CA ASP A 78 -12.98 -23.61 -12.45
C ASP A 78 -12.63 -22.12 -12.20
N GLU A 79 -12.42 -21.31 -13.25
CA GLU A 79 -12.12 -19.90 -13.14
C GLU A 79 -13.31 -19.09 -12.58
N ASP A 80 -14.50 -19.26 -13.18
CA ASP A 80 -15.73 -18.63 -12.68
C ASP A 80 -16.06 -19.11 -11.26
N ARG A 81 -15.88 -20.41 -10.98
CA ARG A 81 -16.06 -20.97 -9.65
C ARG A 81 -15.17 -20.29 -8.63
N ARG A 82 -13.88 -20.09 -8.97
CA ARG A 82 -12.95 -19.43 -8.06
C ARG A 82 -13.33 -17.96 -7.80
N ALA A 83 -13.73 -17.22 -8.82
CA ALA A 83 -14.23 -15.87 -8.65
C ALA A 83 -15.49 -15.83 -7.77
N ILE A 84 -16.44 -16.72 -8.02
CA ILE A 84 -17.69 -16.83 -7.25
C ILE A 84 -17.41 -17.18 -5.78
N GLU A 85 -16.47 -18.08 -5.48
CA GLU A 85 -16.04 -18.40 -4.12
C GLU A 85 -15.51 -17.16 -3.38
N LEU A 86 -14.68 -16.35 -4.04
CA LEU A 86 -14.11 -15.14 -3.47
C LEU A 86 -15.19 -14.09 -3.22
N TYR A 87 -16.10 -13.86 -4.17
CA TYR A 87 -17.23 -12.95 -3.99
C TYR A 87 -18.19 -13.44 -2.89
N TYR A 88 -18.44 -14.74 -2.81
CA TYR A 88 -19.27 -15.30 -1.76
C TYR A 88 -18.67 -15.09 -0.37
N LYS A 89 -17.34 -15.33 -0.21
CA LYS A 89 -16.60 -15.02 1.03
C LYS A 89 -16.75 -13.55 1.40
N LYS A 90 -16.44 -12.64 0.46
CA LYS A 90 -16.55 -11.18 0.66
C LYS A 90 -17.98 -10.77 1.06
N ALA A 91 -18.98 -11.32 0.41
CA ALA A 91 -20.38 -11.04 0.71
C ALA A 91 -20.77 -11.50 2.13
N LEU A 92 -20.34 -12.70 2.57
CA LEU A 92 -20.60 -13.19 3.92
C LEU A 92 -19.95 -12.31 5.00
N ASP A 93 -18.74 -11.84 4.76
CA ASP A 93 -17.99 -10.97 5.68
C ASP A 93 -18.65 -9.58 5.82
N THR A 94 -19.45 -9.17 4.83
CA THR A 94 -20.07 -7.84 4.77
C THR A 94 -21.54 -7.85 5.18
N VAL A 95 -22.32 -8.84 4.71
CA VAL A 95 -23.78 -8.89 4.92
C VAL A 95 -24.19 -9.09 6.39
N CYS A 96 -23.28 -9.63 7.20
CA CYS A 96 -23.49 -9.81 8.64
C CYS A 96 -23.45 -8.49 9.43
N ILE A 97 -22.89 -7.42 8.84
CA ILE A 97 -22.72 -6.13 9.48
C ILE A 97 -24.00 -5.29 9.33
N PRO A 98 -24.61 -4.80 10.44
CA PRO A 98 -25.74 -3.88 10.36
C PRO A 98 -25.37 -2.60 9.60
N LYS A 99 -26.17 -2.21 8.62
CA LYS A 99 -25.91 -1.05 7.75
C LYS A 99 -25.67 0.24 8.55
N GLU A 100 -26.45 0.43 9.62
CA GLU A 100 -26.33 1.61 10.48
C GLU A 100 -24.96 1.69 11.17
N GLU A 101 -24.41 0.55 11.55
CA GLU A 101 -23.09 0.47 12.19
C GLU A 101 -21.96 0.67 11.18
N PHE A 102 -22.11 0.13 9.98
CA PHE A 102 -21.18 0.39 8.89
C PHE A 102 -21.13 1.88 8.54
N VAL A 103 -22.28 2.54 8.41
CA VAL A 103 -22.36 3.97 8.12
C VAL A 103 -21.79 4.79 9.27
N ALA A 104 -22.09 4.43 10.52
CA ALA A 104 -21.53 5.11 11.70
C ALA A 104 -20.02 4.97 11.76
N PHE A 105 -19.48 3.80 11.41
CA PHE A 105 -18.03 3.58 11.33
C PHE A 105 -17.38 4.44 10.24
N LYS A 106 -17.95 4.52 9.05
CA LYS A 106 -17.43 5.38 7.98
C LYS A 106 -17.36 6.84 8.38
N LYS A 107 -18.44 7.35 9.02
CA LYS A 107 -18.45 8.70 9.57
C LYS A 107 -17.38 8.90 10.66
N LEU A 108 -17.19 7.91 11.52
CA LEU A 108 -16.14 7.96 12.54
C LEU A 108 -14.74 8.02 11.92
N CYS A 109 -14.50 7.30 10.80
CA CYS A 109 -13.23 7.36 10.08
C CYS A 109 -12.97 8.76 9.52
N ASP A 110 -13.98 9.42 8.93
CA ASP A 110 -13.85 10.81 8.45
C ASP A 110 -13.50 11.77 9.60
N GLU A 111 -14.23 11.71 10.73
CA GLU A 111 -13.94 12.51 11.93
C GLU A 111 -12.53 12.21 12.49
N SER A 112 -12.13 10.95 12.49
CA SER A 112 -10.82 10.48 12.94
C SER A 112 -9.68 10.98 12.06
N PHE A 113 -9.88 11.00 10.73
CA PHE A 113 -8.94 11.55 9.77
C PHE A 113 -8.72 13.06 10.00
N ASP A 114 -9.78 13.83 10.17
CA ASP A 114 -9.69 15.27 10.49
C ASP A 114 -8.93 15.52 11.80
N ALA A 115 -9.22 14.72 12.82
CA ALA A 115 -8.52 14.78 14.10
C ALA A 115 -7.03 14.42 13.95
N TRP A 116 -6.69 13.41 13.12
CA TRP A 116 -5.31 13.05 12.83
C TRP A 116 -4.55 14.18 12.12
N ILE A 117 -5.16 14.83 11.11
CA ILE A 117 -4.56 16.00 10.44
C ILE A 117 -4.23 17.08 11.46
N LEU A 118 -5.20 17.41 12.33
CA LEU A 118 -5.02 18.43 13.36
C LEU A 118 -3.92 18.05 14.35
N ALA A 119 -3.93 16.80 14.86
CA ALA A 119 -2.92 16.26 15.76
C ALA A 119 -1.51 16.33 15.14
N LYS A 120 -1.37 15.89 13.89
CA LYS A 120 -0.10 15.91 13.13
C LYS A 120 0.40 17.34 12.93
N SER A 121 -0.50 18.30 12.64
CA SER A 121 -0.11 19.71 12.45
C SER A 121 0.43 20.34 13.74
N LYS A 122 -0.09 19.90 14.89
CA LYS A 122 0.31 20.37 16.23
C LYS A 122 1.39 19.50 16.89
N ALA A 123 1.74 18.36 16.28
CA ALA A 123 2.60 17.35 16.87
C ALA A 123 2.13 16.90 18.26
N ASP A 124 0.84 16.66 18.42
CA ASP A 124 0.18 16.33 19.70
C ASP A 124 -0.77 15.13 19.52
N TYR A 125 -0.33 13.95 19.96
CA TYR A 125 -1.08 12.71 19.88
C TYR A 125 -2.39 12.74 20.68
N SER A 126 -2.45 13.51 21.78
CA SER A 126 -3.63 13.56 22.65
C SER A 126 -4.91 14.01 21.93
N ILE A 127 -4.78 14.73 20.81
CA ILE A 127 -5.90 15.16 19.98
C ILE A 127 -6.49 13.97 19.21
N PHE A 128 -5.65 13.04 18.74
CA PHE A 128 -6.06 11.89 17.95
C PHE A 128 -6.46 10.66 18.80
N GLU A 129 -5.86 10.49 19.98
CA GLU A 129 -6.06 9.32 20.84
C GLU A 129 -7.53 8.95 21.07
N PRO A 130 -8.46 9.89 21.42
CA PRO A 130 -9.87 9.55 21.66
C PRO A 130 -10.58 8.98 20.43
N TYR A 131 -10.17 9.41 19.23
CA TYR A 131 -10.71 8.91 17.96
C TYR A 131 -10.14 7.53 17.64
N LEU A 132 -8.83 7.35 17.78
CA LEU A 132 -8.17 6.06 17.61
C LEU A 132 -8.81 4.98 18.49
N LYS A 133 -9.08 5.30 19.77
CA LYS A 133 -9.78 4.39 20.67
C LYS A 133 -11.15 3.98 20.14
N LYS A 134 -11.96 4.93 19.68
CA LYS A 134 -13.28 4.66 19.11
C LYS A 134 -13.21 3.84 17.83
N VAL A 135 -12.22 4.11 16.98
CA VAL A 135 -11.99 3.36 15.73
C VAL A 135 -11.69 1.90 16.07
N ILE A 136 -10.79 1.63 17.02
CA ILE A 136 -10.46 0.26 17.47
C ILE A 136 -11.68 -0.45 18.07
N GLU A 137 -12.44 0.22 18.92
CA GLU A 137 -13.67 -0.34 19.54
C GLU A 137 -14.72 -0.66 18.46
N SER A 138 -14.91 0.22 17.49
CA SER A 138 -15.82 0.00 16.37
C SER A 138 -15.36 -1.14 15.48
N GLN A 139 -14.07 -1.23 15.16
CA GLN A 139 -13.51 -2.35 14.41
C GLN A 139 -13.70 -3.67 15.13
N LYS A 140 -13.42 -3.74 16.44
CA LYS A 140 -13.68 -4.93 17.25
C LYS A 140 -15.15 -5.37 17.17
N LYS A 141 -16.07 -4.40 17.15
CA LYS A 141 -17.50 -4.68 17.03
C LYS A 141 -17.86 -5.19 15.63
N LEU A 142 -17.39 -4.54 14.57
CA LEU A 142 -17.70 -4.92 13.19
C LEU A 142 -17.17 -6.32 12.85
N TYR A 143 -15.93 -6.62 13.21
CA TYR A 143 -15.34 -7.96 13.03
C TYR A 143 -16.00 -9.02 13.93
N GLY A 144 -16.53 -8.60 15.07
CA GLY A 144 -17.31 -9.49 15.94
C GLY A 144 -18.65 -9.97 15.37
N TYR A 145 -19.15 -9.34 14.30
CA TYR A 145 -20.34 -9.85 13.57
C TYR A 145 -20.01 -11.01 12.63
N ARG A 146 -18.75 -11.15 12.23
CA ARG A 146 -18.34 -12.25 11.34
C ARG A 146 -18.36 -13.58 12.07
N SER A 147 -18.87 -14.61 11.40
CA SER A 147 -18.85 -15.99 11.91
C SER A 147 -17.46 -16.59 11.69
N SER A 148 -16.52 -16.31 12.60
CA SER A 148 -15.13 -16.77 12.51
C SER A 148 -14.63 -17.27 13.86
N ASP A 149 -13.87 -18.36 13.85
CA ASP A 149 -13.15 -18.87 15.04
C ASP A 149 -11.79 -18.15 15.26
N LYS A 150 -11.37 -17.31 14.30
CA LYS A 150 -10.14 -16.53 14.39
C LYS A 150 -10.31 -15.35 15.35
N SER A 151 -9.24 -14.96 16.05
CA SER A 151 -9.19 -13.68 16.75
C SER A 151 -9.50 -12.52 15.78
N ILE A 152 -9.97 -11.39 16.31
CA ILE A 152 -10.29 -10.22 15.48
C ILE A 152 -9.06 -9.78 14.67
N TYR A 153 -7.89 -9.74 15.30
CA TYR A 153 -6.67 -9.31 14.61
C TYR A 153 -6.23 -10.32 13.53
N ASN A 154 -6.39 -11.61 13.77
CA ASN A 154 -6.16 -12.64 12.76
C ASN A 154 -7.12 -12.55 11.56
N GLN A 155 -8.36 -12.11 11.76
CA GLN A 155 -9.27 -11.84 10.65
C GLN A 155 -8.80 -10.64 9.82
N MET A 156 -8.32 -9.57 10.48
CA MET A 156 -7.76 -8.39 9.79
C MET A 156 -6.51 -8.73 8.98
N LEU A 157 -5.62 -9.55 9.54
CA LEU A 157 -4.42 -10.02 8.82
C LEU A 157 -4.79 -10.86 7.59
N ASP A 158 -5.79 -11.76 7.71
CA ASP A 158 -6.30 -12.61 6.63
C ASP A 158 -7.01 -11.80 5.52
N ASP A 159 -7.62 -10.66 5.86
CA ASP A 159 -8.28 -9.80 4.87
C ASP A 159 -7.25 -9.17 3.90
N TYR A 160 -6.07 -8.80 4.36
CA TYR A 160 -5.01 -8.19 3.53
C TYR A 160 -4.07 -9.22 2.92
N GLU A 161 -3.84 -10.33 3.62
CA GLU A 161 -2.95 -11.41 3.17
C GLU A 161 -3.60 -12.75 3.50
N PRO A 162 -4.38 -13.32 2.58
CA PRO A 162 -5.13 -14.56 2.81
C PRO A 162 -4.25 -15.70 3.28
N GLY A 163 -4.64 -16.31 4.41
CA GLY A 163 -3.92 -17.40 5.02
C GLY A 163 -2.84 -16.99 6.03
N MET A 164 -2.58 -15.68 6.22
CA MET A 164 -1.68 -15.19 7.26
C MET A 164 -2.41 -15.00 8.60
N ASP A 165 -1.64 -15.12 9.68
CA ASP A 165 -2.09 -14.99 11.05
C ASP A 165 -0.95 -14.49 11.96
N GLU A 166 -1.26 -14.24 13.24
CA GLU A 166 -0.26 -13.77 14.22
C GLU A 166 0.89 -14.75 14.40
N GLU A 167 0.66 -16.06 14.35
CA GLU A 167 1.71 -17.08 14.52
C GLU A 167 2.75 -17.00 13.39
N LYS A 168 2.29 -16.91 12.16
CA LYS A 168 3.16 -16.79 10.97
C LYS A 168 3.90 -15.47 10.93
N TYR A 169 3.20 -14.36 11.23
CA TYR A 169 3.85 -13.05 11.29
C TYR A 169 4.84 -12.94 12.45
N ASP A 170 4.54 -13.53 13.61
CA ASP A 170 5.49 -13.59 14.73
C ASP A 170 6.77 -14.34 14.32
N ALA A 171 6.64 -15.49 13.68
CA ALA A 171 7.79 -16.25 13.19
C ALA A 171 8.62 -15.44 12.17
N PHE A 172 7.94 -14.79 11.22
CA PHE A 172 8.56 -13.95 10.20
C PHE A 172 9.30 -12.75 10.81
N PHE A 173 8.63 -11.96 11.64
CA PHE A 173 9.21 -10.76 12.24
C PHE A 173 10.29 -11.06 13.28
N ASN A 174 10.18 -12.15 14.04
CA ASN A 174 11.25 -12.57 14.96
C ASN A 174 12.52 -12.92 14.18
N ALA A 175 12.41 -13.65 13.08
CA ALA A 175 13.56 -13.97 12.24
C ALA A 175 14.21 -12.70 11.62
N LEU A 176 13.42 -11.71 11.21
CA LEU A 176 13.93 -10.42 10.73
C LEU A 176 14.61 -9.64 11.85
N LYS A 177 13.96 -9.51 13.00
CA LYS A 177 14.48 -8.77 14.17
C LYS A 177 15.84 -9.32 14.64
N GLU A 178 15.97 -10.63 14.80
CA GLU A 178 17.21 -11.28 15.22
C GLU A 178 18.39 -10.99 14.28
N ARG A 179 18.13 -10.82 12.99
CA ARG A 179 19.17 -10.55 11.98
C ARG A 179 19.41 -9.08 11.75
N LEU A 180 18.34 -8.28 11.61
CA LEU A 180 18.45 -6.89 11.19
C LEU A 180 18.92 -5.96 12.31
N VAL A 181 18.45 -6.12 13.56
CA VAL A 181 18.84 -5.22 14.65
C VAL A 181 20.37 -5.23 14.90
N PRO A 182 21.05 -6.39 14.98
CA PRO A 182 22.51 -6.41 15.10
C PRO A 182 23.23 -5.88 13.86
N LEU A 183 22.66 -6.09 12.65
CA LEU A 183 23.25 -5.61 11.41
C LEU A 183 23.17 -4.09 11.33
N ILE A 184 22.03 -3.48 11.63
CA ILE A 184 21.86 -2.03 11.70
C ILE A 184 22.82 -1.41 12.70
N GLY A 185 23.01 -2.03 13.87
CA GLY A 185 23.99 -1.58 14.86
C GLY A 185 25.45 -1.61 14.37
N LYS A 186 25.77 -2.48 13.39
CA LYS A 186 27.10 -2.48 12.73
C LYS A 186 27.18 -1.40 11.64
N VAL A 187 26.15 -1.28 10.80
CA VAL A 187 26.07 -0.31 9.70
C VAL A 187 26.15 1.12 10.25
N THR A 188 25.43 1.42 11.33
CA THR A 188 25.42 2.74 11.98
C THR A 188 26.81 3.16 12.49
N LYS A 189 27.66 2.19 12.86
CA LYS A 189 29.04 2.44 13.30
C LYS A 189 30.06 2.52 12.16
N ALA A 190 29.69 2.13 10.96
CA ALA A 190 30.54 2.19 9.79
C ALA A 190 30.73 3.64 9.31
N LYS A 191 31.77 3.87 8.49
CA LYS A 191 31.96 5.17 7.85
C LYS A 191 30.76 5.47 6.95
N GLN A 192 30.10 6.58 7.25
CA GLN A 192 28.93 7.00 6.48
C GLN A 192 29.34 7.57 5.12
N ILE A 193 28.45 7.39 4.15
CA ILE A 193 28.56 7.91 2.78
C ILE A 193 28.05 9.34 2.77
N ASN A 194 28.69 10.22 2.00
CA ASN A 194 28.18 11.58 1.80
C ASN A 194 27.03 11.55 0.80
N GLU A 195 25.87 12.02 1.23
CA GLU A 195 24.64 12.17 0.43
C GLU A 195 24.20 13.63 0.25
N ASP A 196 24.95 14.61 0.79
CA ASP A 196 24.57 16.03 0.80
C ASP A 196 24.26 16.57 -0.60
N PHE A 197 24.91 16.02 -1.63
CA PHE A 197 24.65 16.41 -3.01
C PHE A 197 23.25 16.02 -3.51
N LEU A 198 22.56 15.06 -2.90
CA LEU A 198 21.18 14.71 -3.21
C LEU A 198 20.17 15.71 -2.63
N HIS A 199 20.58 16.53 -1.67
CA HIS A 199 19.75 17.48 -0.93
C HIS A 199 19.95 18.94 -1.36
N GLN A 200 20.55 19.17 -2.53
CA GLN A 200 20.64 20.49 -3.16
C GLN A 200 19.29 20.88 -3.79
N SER A 201 19.19 22.11 -4.33
CA SER A 201 18.01 22.52 -5.13
C SER A 201 18.04 21.85 -6.50
N PHE A 202 17.06 21.01 -6.77
CA PHE A 202 16.77 20.34 -8.03
C PHE A 202 15.46 20.92 -8.58
N PRO A 203 15.47 21.87 -9.54
CA PRO A 203 14.27 22.51 -10.03
C PRO A 203 13.21 21.50 -10.49
N ILE A 204 11.99 21.66 -10.02
CA ILE A 204 10.88 20.71 -10.26
C ILE A 204 10.61 20.52 -11.76
N GLU A 205 10.69 21.59 -12.56
CA GLU A 205 10.47 21.49 -14.01
C GLU A 205 11.52 20.61 -14.72
N GLU A 206 12.75 20.59 -14.23
CA GLU A 206 13.79 19.69 -14.75
C GLU A 206 13.60 18.25 -14.22
N GLN A 207 13.10 18.10 -13.00
CA GLN A 207 12.71 16.77 -12.49
C GLN A 207 11.60 16.16 -13.37
N LYS A 208 10.57 16.94 -13.74
CA LYS A 208 9.49 16.48 -14.62
C LYS A 208 10.00 16.03 -15.98
N LYS A 209 10.90 16.81 -16.60
CA LYS A 209 11.49 16.43 -17.90
C LYS A 209 12.31 15.12 -17.81
N PHE A 210 13.08 14.96 -16.75
CA PHE A 210 13.79 13.69 -16.53
C PHE A 210 12.81 12.54 -16.31
N MET A 211 11.71 12.80 -15.60
CA MET A 211 10.68 11.78 -15.35
C MET A 211 10.00 11.29 -16.63
N ASP A 212 9.70 12.19 -17.58
CA ASP A 212 9.18 11.84 -18.90
C ASP A 212 10.11 10.88 -19.65
N ASP A 213 11.43 11.09 -19.51
CA ASP A 213 12.40 10.21 -20.12
C ASP A 213 12.55 8.87 -19.38
N LEU A 214 12.41 8.90 -18.05
CA LEU A 214 12.44 7.71 -17.22
C LEU A 214 11.23 6.81 -17.50
N LEU A 215 10.03 7.36 -17.58
CA LEU A 215 8.81 6.62 -17.91
C LEU A 215 8.91 5.94 -19.27
N LYS A 216 9.48 6.62 -20.27
CA LYS A 216 9.77 6.01 -21.58
C LYS A 216 10.78 4.85 -21.47
N TYR A 217 11.81 5.03 -20.63
CA TYR A 217 12.84 4.01 -20.42
C TYR A 217 12.25 2.74 -19.78
N VAL A 218 11.36 2.90 -18.83
CA VAL A 218 10.67 1.78 -18.19
C VAL A 218 9.41 1.35 -18.95
N HIS A 219 9.21 1.80 -20.19
CA HIS A 219 8.07 1.45 -21.05
C HIS A 219 6.67 1.68 -20.45
N PHE A 220 6.56 2.64 -19.53
CA PHE A 220 5.28 3.10 -19.03
C PHE A 220 4.79 4.25 -19.93
N ASP A 221 3.94 3.94 -20.89
CA ASP A 221 3.55 4.88 -21.93
C ASP A 221 2.03 5.19 -21.92
N SER A 222 1.65 6.24 -22.64
CA SER A 222 0.29 6.78 -22.66
C SER A 222 -0.75 5.87 -23.33
N SER A 223 -0.37 4.70 -23.87
CA SER A 223 -1.34 3.74 -24.42
C SER A 223 -2.09 2.97 -23.33
N TRP A 224 -1.48 2.84 -22.15
CA TRP A 224 -2.07 2.11 -21.03
C TRP A 224 -1.81 2.76 -19.66
N GLY A 225 -0.93 3.74 -19.58
CA GLY A 225 -0.52 4.36 -18.32
C GLY A 225 -0.50 5.89 -18.35
N TYR A 226 -0.76 6.51 -17.22
CA TYR A 226 -0.68 7.95 -17.02
C TYR A 226 -0.12 8.29 -15.64
N GLN A 227 0.80 9.26 -15.56
CA GLN A 227 1.32 9.74 -14.29
C GLN A 227 0.90 11.19 -14.02
N ASN A 228 0.51 11.48 -12.77
CA ASN A 228 0.20 12.81 -12.27
C ASN A 228 0.94 13.12 -10.97
N GLU A 229 0.73 14.31 -10.40
CA GLU A 229 1.24 14.70 -9.09
C GLU A 229 0.19 14.51 -8.00
N SER A 230 0.62 14.08 -6.80
CA SER A 230 -0.22 14.02 -5.60
C SER A 230 0.61 14.28 -4.33
N GLU A 231 -0.05 14.55 -3.21
CA GLU A 231 0.63 14.70 -1.92
C GLU A 231 1.29 13.39 -1.43
N HIS A 232 0.72 12.25 -1.80
CA HIS A 232 1.21 10.90 -1.51
C HIS A 232 1.25 10.12 -2.81
N PRO A 233 2.39 9.60 -3.28
CA PRO A 233 2.44 8.70 -4.42
C PRO A 233 1.49 7.51 -4.22
N PHE A 234 0.80 7.12 -5.27
CA PHE A 234 -0.07 5.94 -5.31
C PHE A 234 -0.32 5.47 -6.74
N THR A 235 -0.73 4.22 -6.88
CA THR A 235 -1.21 3.64 -8.13
C THR A 235 -2.69 3.29 -8.02
N SER A 236 -3.43 3.51 -9.10
CA SER A 236 -4.82 3.09 -9.25
C SER A 236 -5.03 2.61 -10.68
N TRP A 237 -6.03 1.75 -10.89
CA TRP A 237 -6.37 1.21 -12.20
C TRP A 237 -7.88 1.07 -12.36
N THR A 238 -8.34 0.98 -13.60
CA THR A 238 -9.74 0.68 -13.94
C THR A 238 -9.84 -0.60 -14.76
N CYS A 239 -8.81 -0.93 -15.51
CA CYS A 239 -8.56 -2.16 -16.26
C CYS A 239 -7.08 -2.23 -16.60
N GLU A 240 -6.62 -3.32 -17.24
CA GLU A 240 -5.22 -3.52 -17.58
C GLU A 240 -4.63 -2.42 -18.50
N ASN A 241 -5.47 -1.73 -19.25
CA ASN A 241 -5.08 -0.63 -20.17
C ASN A 241 -5.39 0.78 -19.63
N ASP A 242 -5.74 0.91 -18.35
CA ASP A 242 -5.90 2.22 -17.68
C ASP A 242 -5.31 2.17 -16.27
N CYS A 243 -3.98 2.18 -16.19
CA CYS A 243 -3.22 2.26 -14.95
C CYS A 243 -2.74 3.69 -14.73
N ARG A 244 -3.00 4.26 -13.55
CA ARG A 244 -2.70 5.65 -13.21
C ARG A 244 -1.82 5.71 -11.98
N THR A 245 -0.61 6.25 -12.15
CA THR A 245 0.35 6.44 -11.07
C THR A 245 0.43 7.91 -10.69
N THR A 246 0.90 8.19 -9.48
CA THR A 246 1.22 9.54 -9.06
C THR A 246 2.60 9.60 -8.42
N THR A 247 3.20 10.78 -8.43
CA THR A 247 4.47 11.05 -7.74
C THR A 247 4.41 12.39 -7.03
N LYS A 248 5.40 12.65 -6.16
CA LYS A 248 5.58 13.94 -5.50
C LYS A 248 6.99 14.45 -5.77
N TYR A 249 7.08 15.61 -6.40
CA TYR A 249 8.37 16.28 -6.61
C TYR A 249 8.77 17.07 -5.37
N ILE A 250 9.99 16.86 -4.92
CA ILE A 250 10.58 17.56 -3.77
C ILE A 250 11.85 18.25 -4.27
N GLU A 251 11.90 19.59 -4.17
CA GLU A 251 12.99 20.38 -4.75
C GLU A 251 14.37 19.98 -4.19
N ASN A 252 14.44 19.63 -2.92
CA ASN A 252 15.69 19.26 -2.25
C ASN A 252 15.84 17.75 -2.05
N ASN A 253 15.19 16.93 -2.86
CA ASN A 253 15.33 15.47 -2.84
C ASN A 253 14.93 14.85 -4.18
N VAL A 254 15.84 14.89 -5.15
CA VAL A 254 15.58 14.36 -6.50
C VAL A 254 15.35 12.84 -6.51
N ALA A 255 15.98 12.11 -5.61
CA ALA A 255 15.84 10.64 -5.55
C ALA A 255 14.44 10.21 -5.12
N SER A 256 13.74 11.00 -4.30
CA SER A 256 12.40 10.66 -3.80
C SER A 256 11.39 10.46 -4.93
N ALA A 257 11.23 11.44 -5.83
CA ALA A 257 10.30 11.33 -6.96
C ALA A 257 10.67 10.19 -7.92
N ILE A 258 11.97 9.98 -8.16
CA ILE A 258 12.46 8.94 -9.06
C ILE A 258 12.12 7.54 -8.51
N LEU A 259 12.49 7.27 -7.26
CA LEU A 259 12.26 5.96 -6.66
C LEU A 259 10.77 5.68 -6.42
N SER A 260 10.00 6.69 -6.00
CA SER A 260 8.54 6.58 -5.92
C SER A 260 7.92 6.26 -7.27
N THR A 261 8.35 6.92 -8.36
CA THR A 261 7.83 6.61 -9.70
C THR A 261 8.14 5.16 -10.12
N VAL A 262 9.37 4.68 -9.88
CA VAL A 262 9.71 3.29 -10.20
C VAL A 262 8.91 2.30 -9.35
N HIS A 263 8.64 2.65 -8.09
CA HIS A 263 7.78 1.89 -7.19
C HIS A 263 6.34 1.79 -7.74
N GLU A 264 5.72 2.93 -8.04
CA GLU A 264 4.33 2.99 -8.53
C GLU A 264 4.17 2.31 -9.90
N VAL A 265 5.17 2.44 -10.78
CA VAL A 265 5.20 1.70 -12.05
C VAL A 265 5.27 0.19 -11.81
N GLY A 266 5.91 -0.27 -10.74
CA GLY A 266 5.90 -1.70 -10.37
C GLY A 266 4.49 -2.21 -10.04
N HIS A 267 3.70 -1.44 -9.30
CA HIS A 267 2.28 -1.72 -9.07
C HIS A 267 1.48 -1.72 -10.37
N ALA A 268 1.70 -0.71 -11.23
CA ALA A 268 1.01 -0.61 -12.51
C ALA A 268 1.33 -1.78 -13.45
N TYR A 269 2.58 -2.25 -13.48
CA TYR A 269 2.95 -3.43 -14.25
C TYR A 269 2.27 -4.71 -13.78
N TYR A 270 2.05 -4.85 -12.47
CA TYR A 270 1.33 -6.00 -11.97
C TYR A 270 -0.08 -6.05 -12.52
N GLU A 271 -0.81 -4.96 -12.45
CA GLU A 271 -2.18 -4.84 -12.96
C GLU A 271 -2.24 -4.96 -14.49
N HIS A 272 -1.34 -4.27 -15.20
CA HIS A 272 -1.30 -4.30 -16.68
C HIS A 272 -1.02 -5.69 -17.25
N ASN A 273 -0.36 -6.58 -16.51
CA ASN A 273 -0.02 -7.92 -16.96
C ASN A 273 -1.03 -9.00 -16.49
N ILE A 274 -2.14 -8.63 -15.86
CA ILE A 274 -3.24 -9.55 -15.61
C ILE A 274 -4.02 -9.76 -16.92
N ASP A 275 -4.43 -11.00 -17.19
CA ASP A 275 -5.16 -11.34 -18.43
C ASP A 275 -6.47 -10.53 -18.52
N PRO A 276 -6.70 -9.73 -19.58
CA PRO A 276 -7.90 -8.89 -19.74
C PRO A 276 -9.22 -9.66 -19.71
N LYS A 277 -9.21 -10.96 -19.86
CA LYS A 277 -10.43 -11.78 -19.68
C LYS A 277 -11.02 -11.67 -18.29
N TYR A 278 -10.23 -11.25 -17.30
CA TYR A 278 -10.67 -11.07 -15.91
C TYR A 278 -11.14 -9.64 -15.58
N ASP A 279 -11.09 -8.70 -16.52
CA ASP A 279 -11.52 -7.32 -16.29
C ASP A 279 -12.92 -7.23 -15.70
N GLY A 280 -13.05 -6.41 -14.65
CA GLY A 280 -14.29 -6.26 -13.90
C GLY A 280 -14.65 -7.42 -12.97
N MET A 281 -13.78 -8.44 -12.85
CA MET A 281 -13.92 -9.54 -11.89
C MET A 281 -12.92 -9.36 -10.73
N ILE A 282 -13.20 -9.99 -9.59
CA ILE A 282 -12.27 -10.04 -8.45
C ILE A 282 -10.91 -10.68 -8.80
N LEU A 283 -10.84 -11.48 -9.87
CA LEU A 283 -9.60 -12.08 -10.37
C LEU A 283 -8.72 -11.11 -11.15
N SER A 284 -9.21 -9.91 -11.51
CA SER A 284 -8.41 -8.85 -12.08
C SER A 284 -7.70 -8.00 -11.04
N GLU A 285 -7.94 -8.23 -9.77
CA GLU A 285 -7.23 -7.55 -8.67
C GLU A 285 -5.99 -8.35 -8.26
N GLY A 286 -4.97 -7.69 -7.73
CA GLY A 286 -3.83 -8.37 -7.12
C GLY A 286 -4.25 -9.38 -6.06
N VAL A 287 -3.64 -10.57 -6.05
CA VAL A 287 -4.06 -11.70 -5.19
C VAL A 287 -3.98 -11.42 -3.70
N SER A 288 -3.12 -10.49 -3.28
CA SER A 288 -2.99 -10.00 -1.91
C SER A 288 -2.21 -8.70 -1.87
N SER A 289 -2.31 -7.97 -0.74
CA SER A 289 -1.57 -6.71 -0.56
C SER A 289 -0.05 -6.94 -0.52
N GLY A 290 0.42 -8.03 0.09
CA GLY A 290 1.84 -8.38 0.10
C GLY A 290 2.38 -8.75 -1.28
N MET A 291 1.59 -9.46 -2.09
CA MET A 291 1.96 -9.78 -3.46
C MET A 291 2.02 -8.51 -4.32
N HIS A 292 1.05 -7.61 -4.19
CA HIS A 292 1.02 -6.34 -4.90
C HIS A 292 2.23 -5.47 -4.56
N GLU A 293 2.55 -5.33 -3.26
CA GLU A 293 3.74 -4.61 -2.78
C GLU A 293 5.05 -5.28 -3.22
N SER A 294 5.05 -6.60 -3.44
CA SER A 294 6.25 -7.27 -3.91
C SER A 294 6.69 -6.83 -5.31
N GLN A 295 5.75 -6.44 -6.17
CA GLN A 295 6.05 -5.98 -7.52
C GLN A 295 6.59 -4.55 -7.51
N SER A 296 6.05 -3.67 -6.69
CA SER A 296 6.59 -2.31 -6.49
C SER A 296 7.99 -2.35 -5.88
N ARG A 297 8.20 -3.19 -4.84
CA ARG A 297 9.52 -3.35 -4.21
C ARG A 297 10.54 -4.01 -5.12
N LEU A 298 10.12 -4.95 -5.98
CA LEU A 298 10.98 -5.51 -7.00
C LEU A 298 11.48 -4.42 -7.96
N CYS A 299 10.60 -3.55 -8.44
CA CYS A 299 10.98 -2.46 -9.32
C CYS A 299 11.82 -1.40 -8.58
N GLU A 300 11.43 -0.96 -7.39
CA GLU A 300 12.15 0.05 -6.63
C GLU A 300 13.54 -0.43 -6.22
N ASN A 301 13.62 -1.57 -5.50
CA ASN A 301 14.86 -2.01 -4.85
C ASN A 301 15.78 -2.77 -5.81
N TYR A 302 15.22 -3.66 -6.64
CA TYR A 302 16.00 -4.58 -7.47
C TYR A 302 16.13 -4.14 -8.94
N LEU A 303 15.47 -3.04 -9.33
CA LEU A 303 15.70 -2.34 -10.58
C LEU A 303 16.20 -0.93 -10.31
N GLY A 304 15.39 -0.05 -9.73
CA GLY A 304 15.65 1.38 -9.54
C GLY A 304 16.86 1.73 -8.67
N ARG A 305 17.29 0.83 -7.79
CA ARG A 305 18.46 1.02 -6.93
C ARG A 305 19.72 0.31 -7.44
N THR A 306 19.71 -0.32 -8.63
CA THR A 306 20.85 -1.08 -9.15
C THR A 306 21.84 -0.19 -9.91
N ILE A 307 23.12 -0.60 -9.87
CA ILE A 307 24.16 0.07 -10.67
C ILE A 307 23.90 -0.07 -12.18
N ALA A 308 23.28 -1.17 -12.61
CA ALA A 308 22.95 -1.43 -14.02
C ALA A 308 21.92 -0.41 -14.54
N PHE A 309 20.85 -0.16 -13.78
CA PHE A 309 19.85 0.86 -14.09
C PHE A 309 20.49 2.25 -14.22
N TRP A 310 21.37 2.62 -13.30
CA TRP A 310 21.99 3.93 -13.27
C TRP A 310 23.12 4.11 -14.27
N LYS A 311 23.78 3.05 -14.74
CA LYS A 311 24.72 3.14 -15.87
C LYS A 311 24.08 3.78 -17.10
N TYR A 312 22.78 3.50 -17.33
CA TYR A 312 22.05 4.07 -18.45
C TYR A 312 21.44 5.44 -18.10
N ASN A 313 20.77 5.55 -16.96
CA ASN A 313 19.95 6.73 -16.62
C ASN A 313 20.79 7.88 -16.00
N TYR A 314 21.92 7.61 -15.36
CA TYR A 314 22.70 8.64 -14.65
C TYR A 314 23.27 9.72 -15.56
N PRO A 315 23.89 9.40 -16.72
CA PRO A 315 24.36 10.46 -17.64
C PRO A 315 23.24 11.41 -18.08
N LYS A 316 22.04 10.87 -18.21
CA LYS A 316 20.85 11.63 -18.55
C LYS A 316 20.42 12.52 -17.38
N LEU A 317 20.34 12.00 -16.16
CA LEU A 317 20.07 12.76 -14.95
C LEU A 317 21.09 13.90 -14.75
N GLN A 318 22.39 13.64 -14.97
CA GLN A 318 23.44 14.65 -14.93
C GLN A 318 23.23 15.77 -15.94
N SER A 319 22.69 15.47 -17.12
CA SER A 319 22.42 16.48 -18.15
C SER A 319 21.32 17.47 -17.76
N TYR A 320 20.33 17.03 -16.98
CA TYR A 320 19.30 17.89 -16.40
C TYR A 320 19.81 18.69 -15.19
N PHE A 321 20.76 18.12 -14.43
CA PHE A 321 21.29 18.70 -13.18
C PHE A 321 22.81 18.84 -13.19
N PRO A 322 23.40 19.52 -14.18
CA PRO A 322 24.88 19.60 -14.33
C PRO A 322 25.56 20.31 -13.17
N LYS A 323 24.88 21.26 -12.51
CA LYS A 323 25.45 21.99 -11.35
C LYS A 323 25.52 21.11 -10.11
N GLN A 324 24.51 20.29 -9.87
CA GLN A 324 24.38 19.44 -8.68
C GLN A 324 25.17 18.14 -8.83
N LEU A 325 25.07 17.50 -10.01
CA LEU A 325 25.56 16.14 -10.24
C LEU A 325 26.76 16.05 -11.20
N GLY A 326 27.09 17.12 -11.91
CA GLY A 326 28.11 17.07 -12.98
C GLY A 326 29.50 16.57 -12.52
N ASN A 327 29.88 16.84 -11.27
CA ASN A 327 31.15 16.39 -10.67
C ASN A 327 30.98 15.15 -9.76
N ILE A 328 29.77 14.55 -9.68
CA ILE A 328 29.50 13.37 -8.85
C ILE A 328 29.66 12.12 -9.74
N SER A 329 30.48 11.18 -9.29
CA SER A 329 30.66 9.92 -10.01
C SER A 329 29.37 9.06 -9.91
N LEU A 330 29.16 8.18 -10.91
CA LEU A 330 28.10 7.19 -10.83
C LEU A 330 28.22 6.31 -9.57
N GLU A 331 29.43 5.98 -9.17
CA GLU A 331 29.67 5.16 -7.99
C GLU A 331 29.27 5.88 -6.68
N ASP A 332 29.59 7.18 -6.56
CA ASP A 332 29.18 7.96 -5.39
C ASP A 332 27.67 8.16 -5.35
N PHE A 333 27.06 8.45 -6.49
CA PHE A 333 25.60 8.54 -6.61
C PHE A 333 24.91 7.21 -6.23
N TYR A 334 25.39 6.09 -6.78
CA TYR A 334 24.87 4.76 -6.46
C TYR A 334 24.98 4.43 -4.97
N LYS A 335 26.11 4.75 -4.34
CA LYS A 335 26.29 4.57 -2.89
C LYS A 335 25.33 5.44 -2.09
N ALA A 336 25.11 6.70 -2.50
CA ALA A 336 24.25 7.63 -1.79
C ALA A 336 22.76 7.23 -1.82
N ILE A 337 22.24 6.77 -2.97
CA ILE A 337 20.85 6.30 -3.05
C ILE A 337 20.61 4.94 -2.36
N ASN A 338 21.68 4.24 -1.99
CA ASN A 338 21.64 2.96 -1.26
C ASN A 338 22.20 3.08 0.17
N ILE A 339 22.25 4.30 0.71
CA ILE A 339 22.69 4.50 2.09
C ILE A 339 21.70 3.82 3.04
N SER A 340 22.24 3.15 4.08
CA SER A 340 21.43 2.59 5.15
C SER A 340 21.74 3.32 6.45
N LYS A 341 20.71 3.96 7.00
CA LYS A 341 20.78 4.67 8.29
C LYS A 341 19.40 4.66 8.96
N PRO A 342 19.30 4.44 10.28
CA PRO A 342 18.04 4.56 10.99
C PRO A 342 17.44 5.97 10.82
N SER A 343 16.16 6.01 10.56
CA SER A 343 15.38 7.24 10.39
C SER A 343 14.10 7.20 11.24
N PHE A 344 13.40 8.33 11.33
CA PHE A 344 12.15 8.39 12.09
C PHE A 344 10.93 8.00 11.26
N VAL A 345 10.95 8.28 9.96
CA VAL A 345 9.79 8.19 9.08
C VAL A 345 9.87 6.94 8.22
N ARG A 346 8.85 6.10 8.28
CA ARG A 346 8.78 4.83 7.56
C ARG A 346 8.94 4.98 6.05
N THR A 347 8.26 5.95 5.45
CA THR A 347 8.27 6.17 3.99
C THR A 347 9.64 6.65 3.47
N GLU A 348 10.50 7.17 4.37
CA GLU A 348 11.87 7.60 4.06
C GLU A 348 12.93 6.56 4.48
N ALA A 349 12.48 5.40 5.01
CA ALA A 349 13.39 4.37 5.50
C ALA A 349 14.04 3.61 4.34
N ASP A 350 15.31 3.28 4.51
CA ASP A 350 16.06 2.43 3.60
C ASP A 350 15.60 0.96 3.68
N GLU A 351 15.99 0.15 2.69
CA GLU A 351 15.58 -1.25 2.56
C GLU A 351 15.92 -2.09 3.81
N LEU A 352 17.05 -1.82 4.46
CA LEU A 352 17.50 -2.57 5.65
C LEU A 352 16.67 -2.23 6.90
N THR A 353 16.34 -0.94 7.09
CA THR A 353 15.61 -0.47 8.29
C THR A 353 14.09 -0.55 8.13
N TYR A 354 13.57 -0.50 6.92
CA TYR A 354 12.14 -0.49 6.62
C TYR A 354 11.33 -1.62 7.30
N PRO A 355 11.76 -2.90 7.28
CA PRO A 355 11.02 -3.97 7.94
C PRO A 355 10.86 -3.79 9.46
N LEU A 356 11.78 -3.09 10.12
CA LEU A 356 11.67 -2.80 11.56
C LEU A 356 10.64 -1.70 11.84
N HIS A 357 10.49 -0.72 10.95
CA HIS A 357 9.37 0.23 11.04
C HIS A 357 8.03 -0.48 10.95
N VAL A 358 7.90 -1.46 10.08
CA VAL A 358 6.69 -2.28 9.93
C VAL A 358 6.46 -3.16 11.16
N LEU A 359 7.50 -3.83 11.66
CA LEU A 359 7.44 -4.65 12.87
C LEU A 359 6.89 -3.86 14.08
N ILE A 360 7.35 -2.62 14.27
CA ILE A 360 6.88 -1.77 15.37
C ILE A 360 5.35 -1.60 15.29
N ARG A 361 4.82 -1.36 14.12
CA ARG A 361 3.37 -1.20 13.90
C ARG A 361 2.61 -2.50 14.15
N TYR A 362 3.12 -3.61 13.62
CA TYR A 362 2.54 -4.92 13.84
C TYR A 362 2.43 -5.27 15.34
N GLU A 363 3.51 -5.08 16.10
CA GLU A 363 3.50 -5.37 17.54
C GLU A 363 2.55 -4.46 18.32
N ILE A 364 2.43 -3.19 17.91
CA ILE A 364 1.49 -2.24 18.51
C ILE A 364 0.05 -2.66 18.19
N GLU A 365 -0.28 -2.90 16.93
CA GLU A 365 -1.62 -3.33 16.52
C GLU A 365 -2.04 -4.62 17.23
N LYS A 366 -1.18 -5.63 17.19
CA LYS A 366 -1.39 -6.88 17.92
C LYS A 366 -1.70 -6.63 19.40
N GLY A 367 -0.92 -5.75 20.06
CA GLY A 367 -1.14 -5.38 21.45
C GLY A 367 -2.45 -4.64 21.72
N LEU A 368 -2.88 -3.75 20.80
CA LEU A 368 -4.14 -3.01 20.89
C LEU A 368 -5.37 -3.94 20.75
N PHE A 369 -5.30 -4.91 19.84
CA PHE A 369 -6.41 -5.83 19.60
C PHE A 369 -6.52 -6.94 20.63
N ASN A 370 -5.41 -7.44 21.17
CA ASN A 370 -5.43 -8.44 22.25
C ASN A 370 -5.48 -7.82 23.67
N GLY A 371 -5.43 -6.47 23.77
CA GLY A 371 -5.61 -5.74 25.04
C GLY A 371 -4.36 -5.65 25.90
N THR A 372 -3.17 -6.01 25.42
CA THR A 372 -1.89 -5.86 26.15
C THR A 372 -1.28 -4.47 26.02
N ILE A 373 -1.71 -3.68 25.02
CA ILE A 373 -1.35 -2.27 24.81
C ILE A 373 -2.63 -1.44 24.84
N SER A 374 -2.58 -0.26 25.48
CA SER A 374 -3.66 0.74 25.49
C SER A 374 -3.38 1.87 24.50
N THR A 375 -4.41 2.59 24.05
CA THR A 375 -4.26 3.86 23.32
C THR A 375 -3.70 4.95 24.21
N GLU A 376 -3.94 4.90 25.53
CA GLU A 376 -3.40 5.84 26.47
C GLU A 376 -1.87 5.71 26.59
N GLY A 377 -1.14 6.79 26.26
CA GLY A 377 0.31 6.82 26.28
C GLY A 377 0.97 5.98 25.17
N LEU A 378 0.24 5.71 24.08
CA LEU A 378 0.75 4.92 22.96
C LEU A 378 1.93 5.59 22.24
N ASP A 379 2.02 6.92 22.27
CA ASP A 379 3.16 7.71 21.82
C ASP A 379 4.46 7.29 22.54
N LYS A 380 4.38 7.05 23.84
CA LYS A 380 5.54 6.58 24.64
C LYS A 380 5.92 5.14 24.28
N THR A 381 4.93 4.28 24.08
CA THR A 381 5.15 2.89 23.64
C THR A 381 5.81 2.88 22.25
N TRP A 382 5.34 3.70 21.33
CA TRP A 382 5.93 3.92 20.02
C TRP A 382 7.41 4.34 20.13
N ASN A 383 7.67 5.40 20.90
CA ASN A 383 9.02 5.93 21.07
C ASN A 383 9.99 4.90 21.68
N ALA A 384 9.51 4.10 22.66
CA ALA A 384 10.30 3.05 23.27
C ALA A 384 10.70 1.96 22.26
N LYS A 385 9.78 1.54 21.37
CA LYS A 385 10.06 0.56 20.31
C LYS A 385 11.01 1.08 19.26
N TYR A 386 10.90 2.36 18.86
CA TYR A 386 11.85 3.00 17.97
C TYR A 386 13.27 3.06 18.57
N LYS A 387 13.37 3.35 19.86
CA LYS A 387 14.65 3.32 20.55
C LYS A 387 15.24 1.91 20.62
N GLU A 388 14.40 0.91 20.91
CA GLU A 388 14.82 -0.48 21.02
C GLU A 388 15.32 -1.05 19.68
N TYR A 389 14.58 -0.85 18.58
CA TYR A 389 14.86 -1.55 17.30
C TYR A 389 15.74 -0.76 16.34
N LEU A 390 15.60 0.55 16.34
CA LEU A 390 16.31 1.45 15.43
C LEU A 390 17.38 2.30 16.13
N GLY A 391 17.38 2.34 17.47
CA GLY A 391 18.34 3.10 18.25
C GLY A 391 18.12 4.62 18.21
N VAL A 392 17.01 5.11 17.65
CA VAL A 392 16.71 6.54 17.47
C VAL A 392 15.75 7.06 18.55
N ASP A 393 15.92 8.34 18.91
CA ASP A 393 15.01 9.05 19.81
C ASP A 393 14.06 9.91 18.97
N VAL A 394 12.76 9.53 18.96
CA VAL A 394 11.72 10.23 18.18
C VAL A 394 11.52 11.65 18.75
N PRO A 395 11.68 12.71 17.92
CA PRO A 395 11.74 14.07 18.43
C PRO A 395 10.37 14.66 18.79
N ASN A 396 9.29 14.19 18.19
CA ASN A 396 7.92 14.65 18.43
C ASN A 396 6.91 13.68 17.80
N ASP A 397 5.62 13.83 18.14
CA ASP A 397 4.57 12.94 17.67
C ASP A 397 4.34 12.99 16.14
N LYS A 398 4.60 14.13 15.49
CA LYS A 398 4.46 14.30 14.04
C LYS A 398 5.40 13.38 13.28
N LEU A 399 6.65 13.24 13.74
CA LEU A 399 7.66 12.32 13.20
C LEU A 399 7.61 10.95 13.87
N GLY A 400 6.77 10.78 14.88
CA GLY A 400 6.50 9.56 15.61
C GLY A 400 5.19 8.92 15.20
N ILE A 401 4.33 8.70 16.17
CA ILE A 401 3.07 7.95 16.06
C ILE A 401 2.08 8.54 15.03
N LEU A 402 2.15 9.84 14.73
CA LEU A 402 1.25 10.53 13.81
C LEU A 402 1.77 10.54 12.35
N GLN A 403 2.86 9.85 12.04
CA GLN A 403 3.42 9.87 10.69
C GLN A 403 2.53 9.19 9.64
N ASP A 404 1.87 8.09 9.98
CA ASP A 404 1.01 7.30 9.09
C ASP A 404 -0.48 7.60 9.31
N VAL A 405 -1.25 7.57 8.23
CA VAL A 405 -2.69 7.83 8.22
C VAL A 405 -3.54 6.61 8.53
N HIS A 406 -3.03 5.41 8.30
CA HIS A 406 -3.74 4.12 8.25
C HIS A 406 -4.66 3.84 9.45
N TRP A 407 -4.24 4.20 10.65
CA TRP A 407 -5.07 3.97 11.85
C TRP A 407 -6.27 4.89 11.93
N SER A 408 -6.24 6.04 11.23
CA SER A 408 -7.37 6.98 11.25
C SER A 408 -8.57 6.46 10.45
N ASP A 409 -8.36 5.62 9.45
CA ASP A 409 -9.41 4.99 8.63
C ASP A 409 -9.71 3.53 9.00
N GLY A 410 -9.01 3.02 10.03
CA GLY A 410 -9.21 1.65 10.53
C GLY A 410 -8.46 0.57 9.78
N SER A 411 -7.43 0.91 8.98
CA SER A 411 -6.60 -0.04 8.23
C SER A 411 -5.62 -0.81 9.14
N PHE A 412 -6.13 -1.53 10.13
CA PHE A 412 -5.34 -2.42 10.98
C PHE A 412 -5.13 -3.77 10.30
N GLY A 413 -3.94 -4.38 10.51
CA GLY A 413 -3.55 -5.61 9.82
C GLY A 413 -2.90 -5.39 8.45
N TYR A 414 -2.93 -4.15 7.94
CA TYR A 414 -2.34 -3.79 6.65
C TYR A 414 -0.81 -3.68 6.69
N PHE A 415 -0.24 -3.05 7.71
CA PHE A 415 1.22 -2.80 7.78
C PHE A 415 2.10 -4.03 7.58
N PRO A 416 1.78 -5.23 8.13
CA PRO A 416 2.62 -6.40 7.94
C PRO A 416 2.87 -6.78 6.49
N THR A 417 1.93 -6.49 5.58
CA THR A 417 2.02 -6.82 4.15
C THR A 417 3.17 -6.08 3.45
N TYR A 418 3.55 -4.90 3.93
CA TYR A 418 4.70 -4.15 3.41
C TYR A 418 6.04 -4.88 3.61
N ALA A 419 6.26 -5.46 4.78
CA ALA A 419 7.48 -6.23 5.04
C ALA A 419 7.46 -7.57 4.29
N LEU A 420 6.28 -8.19 4.21
CA LEU A 420 6.08 -9.44 3.47
C LEU A 420 6.34 -9.23 1.97
N GLY A 421 5.81 -8.15 1.39
CA GLY A 421 6.06 -7.79 0.00
C GLY A 421 7.55 -7.56 -0.30
N THR A 422 8.27 -6.89 0.61
CA THR A 422 9.73 -6.73 0.49
C THR A 422 10.45 -8.09 0.49
N ALA A 423 10.03 -9.03 1.34
CA ALA A 423 10.61 -10.37 1.39
C ALA A 423 10.27 -11.19 0.12
N PHE A 424 9.06 -11.10 -0.39
CA PHE A 424 8.67 -11.74 -1.65
C PHE A 424 9.47 -11.20 -2.83
N ALA A 425 9.67 -9.86 -2.93
CA ALA A 425 10.50 -9.26 -3.96
C ALA A 425 11.94 -9.84 -3.94
N ALA A 426 12.53 -9.96 -2.75
CA ALA A 426 13.86 -10.56 -2.59
C ALA A 426 13.90 -12.03 -3.05
N GLN A 427 12.86 -12.82 -2.73
CA GLN A 427 12.75 -14.21 -3.16
C GLN A 427 12.62 -14.32 -4.68
N TYR A 428 11.81 -13.47 -5.32
CA TYR A 428 11.66 -13.46 -6.77
C TYR A 428 12.97 -13.18 -7.49
N VAL A 429 13.71 -12.17 -7.05
CA VAL A 429 15.01 -11.84 -7.65
C VAL A 429 16.00 -12.99 -7.47
N HIS A 430 16.06 -13.58 -6.27
CA HIS A 430 16.91 -14.74 -6.04
C HIS A 430 16.56 -15.91 -6.97
N CYS A 431 15.27 -16.23 -7.10
CA CYS A 431 14.80 -17.29 -8.00
C CYS A 431 15.12 -16.98 -9.48
N LEU A 432 14.90 -15.71 -9.91
CA LEU A 432 15.20 -15.30 -11.29
C LEU A 432 16.69 -15.43 -11.62
N LEU A 433 17.58 -14.99 -10.72
CA LEU A 433 19.02 -15.12 -10.91
C LEU A 433 19.45 -16.59 -10.96
N TYR A 434 18.94 -17.42 -10.05
CA TYR A 434 19.25 -18.85 -10.05
C TYR A 434 18.77 -19.56 -11.33
N THR A 435 17.59 -19.24 -11.83
CA THR A 435 17.07 -19.84 -13.07
C THR A 435 17.78 -19.32 -14.31
N SER A 436 18.28 -18.08 -14.33
CA SER A 436 19.07 -17.52 -15.41
C SER A 436 20.43 -18.21 -15.50
N ASP A 437 21.13 -18.39 -14.37
CA ASP A 437 22.41 -19.08 -14.33
C ASP A 437 22.30 -20.55 -14.78
N ALA A 438 21.17 -21.21 -14.47
CA ALA A 438 20.91 -22.56 -14.92
C ALA A 438 20.59 -22.67 -16.43
N ALA A 439 20.19 -21.55 -17.08
CA ALA A 439 19.95 -21.53 -18.52
C ALA A 439 21.23 -21.29 -19.32
N ASP A 440 22.30 -20.81 -18.71
CA ASP A 440 23.62 -20.57 -19.31
C ASP A 440 24.57 -21.78 -19.16
N GLU A 441 24.20 -22.82 -18.41
CA GLU A 441 24.85 -24.14 -18.34
C GLU A 441 24.17 -25.13 -19.31
#